data_b8f38fd3252a38ca09a3ea2844062a1e
#
_entry.id   b8f38fd3252a38ca09a3ea2844062a1e
#
_cell.length_a   1.000
_cell.length_b   1.000
_cell.length_c   1.000
_cell.angle_alpha   90.00
_cell.angle_beta   90.00
_cell.angle_gamma   90.00
#
_symmetry.space_group_name_H-M   'P 1'
#
loop_
_entity.id
_entity.type
_entity.pdbx_description
1 polymer ?
#
loop_
_entity_poly.entity_id
_entity_poly.type
_entity_poly.pdbx_seq_one_letter_code
_entity_poly.pdbx_strand_id
1 'polypeptide(L)'
;MKSYVISILVCLYSAFSLAQTMMFGDTSRLGRPFSKDPHVITFKGKYLMYYSIPPKENSTEVAGWGIGVAESRNLNKWERVGEITPAAPYEAKGLCAPCALVREDTVHLFYQTYGNGKKDAVCHAWSVDGINFVRNATNPVYVPTATWNCGRAIDAEVVFCRDKYYLYYATRTPDYSTQVIGVAVAGKGTSFNRETWKD
;
A
#
# COMPACT_ATOMS: atom_id res chain seq x y z
N MET A 1 -48.13 24.48 52.41
CA MET A 1 -46.99 24.54 51.46
C MET A 1 -46.48 23.12 51.18
N LYS A 2 -46.76 22.57 50.00
CA LYS A 2 -46.30 21.23 49.63
C LYS A 2 -45.02 21.39 48.81
N SER A 3 -43.88 20.92 49.37
CA SER A 3 -42.60 20.93 48.68
C SER A 3 -42.57 19.75 47.70
N TYR A 4 -42.44 20.02 46.40
CA TYR A 4 -42.19 19.03 45.39
C TYR A 4 -40.68 18.83 45.27
N VAL A 5 -40.18 17.65 45.65
CA VAL A 5 -38.83 17.22 45.38
C VAL A 5 -38.79 16.68 43.96
N ILE A 6 -38.18 17.40 43.08
CA ILE A 6 -37.92 16.94 41.69
C ILE A 6 -36.66 16.11 41.73
N SER A 7 -36.81 14.78 41.68
CA SER A 7 -35.69 13.84 41.49
C SER A 7 -35.30 13.89 40.01
N ILE A 8 -34.21 14.56 39.70
CA ILE A 8 -33.57 14.49 38.39
C ILE A 8 -32.80 13.18 38.29
N LEU A 9 -33.39 12.19 37.62
CA LEU A 9 -32.72 10.94 37.29
C LEU A 9 -31.77 11.24 36.10
N VAL A 10 -30.51 11.54 36.40
CA VAL A 10 -29.47 11.63 35.40
C VAL A 10 -29.11 10.23 34.94
N CYS A 11 -29.72 9.77 33.85
CA CYS A 11 -29.26 8.57 33.16
C CYS A 11 -27.89 8.83 32.56
N LEU A 12 -26.84 8.51 33.28
CA LEU A 12 -25.49 8.39 32.73
C LEU A 12 -25.49 7.18 31.77
N TYR A 13 -25.87 7.38 30.53
CA TYR A 13 -25.48 6.48 29.47
C TYR A 13 -23.95 6.61 29.34
N SER A 14 -23.22 5.83 30.13
CA SER A 14 -21.87 5.49 29.81
C SER A 14 -21.92 4.67 28.51
N ALA A 15 -21.82 5.35 27.38
CA ALA A 15 -21.47 4.71 26.12
C ALA A 15 -20.09 4.09 26.35
N PHE A 16 -20.06 2.83 26.78
CA PHE A 16 -18.87 2.02 26.65
C PHE A 16 -18.62 1.91 25.15
N SER A 17 -17.84 2.84 24.62
CA SER A 17 -17.15 2.65 23.36
C SER A 17 -16.26 1.43 23.60
N LEU A 18 -16.79 0.25 23.28
CA LEU A 18 -15.96 -0.93 23.08
C LEU A 18 -15.11 -0.60 21.86
N ALA A 19 -13.98 0.07 22.10
CA ALA A 19 -12.92 0.17 21.12
C ALA A 19 -12.55 -1.27 20.78
N GLN A 20 -13.17 -1.80 19.72
CA GLN A 20 -12.83 -3.14 19.25
C GLN A 20 -11.36 -3.05 18.83
N THR A 21 -10.49 -3.71 19.60
CA THR A 21 -9.09 -3.80 19.24
C THR A 21 -8.99 -4.58 17.94
N MET A 22 -8.83 -3.86 16.82
CA MET A 22 -8.58 -4.48 15.53
C MET A 22 -7.10 -4.80 15.45
N MET A 23 -6.78 -6.06 15.23
CA MET A 23 -5.43 -6.51 14.95
C MET A 23 -5.47 -7.48 13.78
N PHE A 24 -4.65 -7.20 12.78
CA PHE A 24 -4.36 -8.13 11.69
C PHE A 24 -2.85 -8.32 11.58
N GLY A 25 -2.42 -9.55 11.63
CA GLY A 25 -1.01 -9.93 11.42
C GLY A 25 -0.95 -11.22 10.62
N ASP A 26 -0.31 -11.16 9.46
CA ASP A 26 -0.07 -12.33 8.62
C ASP A 26 0.96 -13.25 9.30
N THR A 27 0.61 -14.51 9.47
CA THR A 27 1.49 -15.51 10.09
C THR A 27 2.18 -16.42 9.08
N SER A 28 1.88 -16.26 7.78
CA SER A 28 2.28 -17.19 6.71
C SER A 28 3.79 -17.25 6.47
N ARG A 29 4.52 -16.21 6.88
CA ARG A 29 5.96 -16.08 6.61
C ARG A 29 6.84 -16.49 7.80
N LEU A 30 6.46 -16.10 9.00
CA LEU A 30 7.28 -16.24 10.21
C LEU A 30 6.63 -17.13 11.27
N GLY A 31 5.44 -17.73 11.02
CA GLY A 31 4.68 -18.45 12.04
C GLY A 31 4.16 -17.56 13.19
N ARG A 32 4.49 -16.27 13.18
CA ARG A 32 4.02 -15.24 14.12
C ARG A 32 3.50 -14.04 13.34
N PRO A 33 2.59 -13.22 13.93
CA PRO A 33 2.03 -12.07 13.23
C PRO A 33 3.09 -11.07 12.77
N PHE A 34 3.02 -10.70 11.49
CA PHE A 34 3.81 -9.62 10.92
C PHE A 34 3.10 -9.04 9.68
N SER A 35 2.76 -7.76 9.72
CA SER A 35 2.24 -6.99 8.59
C SER A 35 2.63 -5.53 8.77
N LYS A 36 2.98 -4.83 7.68
CA LYS A 36 3.26 -3.39 7.71
C LYS A 36 2.84 -2.71 6.40
N ASP A 37 2.86 -1.39 6.38
CA ASP A 37 2.56 -0.56 5.21
C ASP A 37 1.19 -0.90 4.60
N PRO A 38 0.07 -0.90 5.37
CA PRO A 38 -1.23 -1.30 4.85
C PRO A 38 -1.83 -0.24 3.93
N HIS A 39 -2.41 -0.67 2.81
CA HIS A 39 -3.26 0.15 1.96
C HIS A 39 -4.59 -0.57 1.72
N VAL A 40 -5.71 0.11 1.94
CA VAL A 40 -7.06 -0.47 1.86
C VAL A 40 -7.87 0.20 0.78
N ILE A 41 -8.53 -0.60 -0.04
CA ILE A 41 -9.46 -0.14 -1.07
C ILE A 41 -10.82 -0.84 -0.97
N THR A 42 -11.84 -0.22 -1.54
CA THR A 42 -13.12 -0.89 -1.83
C THR A 42 -13.10 -1.39 -3.27
N PHE A 43 -13.42 -2.66 -3.46
CA PHE A 43 -13.46 -3.27 -4.79
C PHE A 43 -14.53 -4.37 -4.87
N LYS A 44 -15.44 -4.27 -5.86
CA LYS A 44 -16.51 -5.25 -6.12
C LYS A 44 -17.28 -5.68 -4.87
N GLY A 45 -17.68 -4.71 -4.04
CA GLY A 45 -18.51 -4.93 -2.84
C GLY A 45 -17.79 -5.53 -1.64
N LYS A 46 -16.47 -5.56 -1.63
CA LYS A 46 -15.61 -5.96 -0.51
C LYS A 46 -14.46 -4.97 -0.31
N TYR A 47 -13.78 -5.09 0.81
CA TYR A 47 -12.53 -4.36 1.09
C TYR A 47 -11.35 -5.28 0.84
N LEU A 48 -10.33 -4.74 0.18
CA LEU A 48 -9.04 -5.41 -0.01
C LEU A 48 -7.96 -4.60 0.69
N MET A 49 -7.10 -5.28 1.42
CA MET A 49 -5.92 -4.69 2.04
C MET A 49 -4.67 -5.33 1.45
N TYR A 50 -3.78 -4.48 0.96
CA TYR A 50 -2.44 -4.84 0.53
C TYR A 50 -1.46 -4.39 1.59
N TYR A 51 -0.49 -5.23 1.93
CA TYR A 51 0.46 -4.96 3.00
C TYR A 51 1.79 -5.66 2.74
N SER A 52 2.88 -5.10 3.25
CA SER A 52 4.21 -5.73 3.14
C SER A 52 4.34 -6.91 4.09
N ILE A 53 4.89 -8.03 3.57
CA ILE A 53 5.22 -9.24 4.34
C ILE A 53 6.71 -9.56 4.21
N PRO A 54 7.37 -10.07 5.28
CA PRO A 54 8.79 -10.35 5.29
C PRO A 54 9.13 -11.57 4.42
N PRO A 55 10.41 -11.83 4.14
CA PRO A 55 10.87 -13.09 3.58
C PRO A 55 10.42 -14.28 4.44
N LYS A 56 10.25 -15.44 3.83
CA LYS A 56 10.07 -16.68 4.59
C LYS A 56 11.38 -17.01 5.33
N GLU A 57 11.26 -17.29 6.61
CA GLU A 57 12.38 -17.73 7.42
C GLU A 57 12.84 -19.11 6.93
N ASN A 58 14.12 -19.24 6.66
CA ASN A 58 14.76 -20.51 6.24
C ASN A 58 14.22 -21.14 4.93
N SER A 59 13.64 -20.36 4.02
CA SER A 59 13.14 -20.85 2.74
C SER A 59 13.99 -20.36 1.57
N THR A 60 14.31 -21.26 0.65
CA THR A 60 14.92 -20.96 -0.65
C THR A 60 13.87 -20.63 -1.73
N GLU A 61 12.60 -20.91 -1.49
CA GLU A 61 11.52 -20.79 -2.49
C GLU A 61 11.05 -19.36 -2.72
N VAL A 62 11.11 -18.51 -1.70
CA VAL A 62 10.69 -17.10 -1.80
C VAL A 62 11.78 -16.23 -1.19
N ALA A 63 12.65 -15.71 -2.03
CA ALA A 63 13.63 -14.71 -1.63
C ALA A 63 12.98 -13.33 -1.52
N GLY A 64 13.31 -12.60 -0.45
CA GLY A 64 12.92 -11.21 -0.28
C GLY A 64 11.50 -10.98 0.26
N TRP A 65 11.21 -9.71 0.42
CA TRP A 65 9.92 -9.21 0.85
C TRP A 65 8.86 -9.39 -0.23
N GLY A 66 7.60 -9.48 0.18
CA GLY A 66 6.44 -9.56 -0.71
C GLY A 66 5.28 -8.68 -0.24
N ILE A 67 4.18 -8.73 -0.96
CA ILE A 67 2.93 -8.05 -0.60
C ILE A 67 1.87 -9.11 -0.33
N GLY A 68 1.32 -9.12 0.88
CA GLY A 68 0.16 -9.91 1.24
C GLY A 68 -1.12 -9.23 0.78
N VAL A 69 -2.15 -10.03 0.51
CA VAL A 69 -3.50 -9.57 0.18
C VAL A 69 -4.48 -10.18 1.18
N ALA A 70 -5.25 -9.32 1.83
CA ALA A 70 -6.36 -9.73 2.69
C ALA A 70 -7.67 -9.09 2.25
N GLU A 71 -8.78 -9.79 2.49
CA GLU A 71 -10.11 -9.25 2.24
C GLU A 71 -10.94 -9.12 3.51
N SER A 72 -11.92 -8.21 3.48
CA SER A 72 -12.88 -8.00 4.54
C SER A 72 -14.23 -7.55 3.96
N ARG A 73 -15.30 -7.86 4.68
CA ARG A 73 -16.65 -7.34 4.41
C ARG A 73 -17.08 -6.23 5.36
N ASN A 74 -16.32 -5.99 6.44
CA ASN A 74 -16.73 -5.08 7.52
C ASN A 74 -15.58 -4.23 8.09
N LEU A 75 -14.39 -4.28 7.48
CA LEU A 75 -13.14 -3.59 7.90
C LEU A 75 -12.56 -4.06 9.25
N ASN A 76 -13.26 -4.92 9.99
CA ASN A 76 -12.84 -5.38 11.31
C ASN A 76 -12.26 -6.79 11.30
N LYS A 77 -12.78 -7.65 10.43
CA LYS A 77 -12.31 -9.03 10.28
C LYS A 77 -11.68 -9.18 8.91
N TRP A 78 -10.43 -9.58 8.87
CA TRP A 78 -9.65 -9.75 7.66
C TRP A 78 -9.25 -11.20 7.47
N GLU A 79 -9.32 -11.67 6.25
CA GLU A 79 -8.88 -12.99 5.83
C GLU A 79 -7.80 -12.84 4.75
N ARG A 80 -6.68 -13.53 4.92
CA ARG A 80 -5.64 -13.58 3.91
C ARG A 80 -6.12 -14.39 2.71
N VAL A 81 -6.06 -13.77 1.51
CA VAL A 81 -6.56 -14.39 0.27
C VAL A 81 -5.48 -14.57 -0.79
N GLY A 82 -4.31 -13.96 -0.62
CA GLY A 82 -3.25 -14.06 -1.62
C GLY A 82 -1.95 -13.40 -1.20
N GLU A 83 -0.98 -13.45 -2.10
CA GLU A 83 0.28 -12.73 -2.00
C GLU A 83 0.87 -12.43 -3.37
N ILE A 84 1.68 -11.39 -3.44
CA ILE A 84 2.45 -10.99 -4.60
C ILE A 84 3.92 -11.15 -4.22
N THR A 85 4.60 -12.06 -4.89
CA THR A 85 6.01 -12.38 -4.65
C THR A 85 6.90 -11.80 -5.75
N PRO A 86 8.22 -11.63 -5.51
CA PRO A 86 9.15 -11.29 -6.56
C PRO A 86 9.05 -12.24 -7.76
N ALA A 87 8.90 -11.67 -8.96
CA ALA A 87 8.73 -12.43 -10.19
C ALA A 87 9.66 -11.95 -11.34
N ALA A 88 10.39 -10.85 -11.13
CA ALA A 88 11.28 -10.28 -12.13
C ALA A 88 12.66 -9.96 -11.52
N PRO A 89 13.73 -9.85 -12.34
CA PRO A 89 15.06 -9.59 -11.83
C PRO A 89 15.19 -8.31 -10.98
N TYR A 90 14.44 -7.26 -11.31
CA TYR A 90 14.42 -6.01 -10.53
C TYR A 90 13.71 -6.16 -9.18
N GLU A 91 12.89 -7.19 -8.98
CA GLU A 91 12.21 -7.53 -7.73
C GLU A 91 12.99 -8.55 -6.88
N ALA A 92 14.09 -9.10 -7.36
CA ALA A 92 14.73 -10.28 -6.79
C ALA A 92 15.07 -10.18 -5.29
N LYS A 93 15.31 -8.96 -4.76
CA LYS A 93 15.55 -8.72 -3.34
C LYS A 93 14.28 -8.45 -2.53
N GLY A 94 13.16 -8.21 -3.19
CA GLY A 94 11.86 -7.98 -2.58
C GLY A 94 11.09 -6.81 -3.17
N LEU A 95 9.84 -6.75 -2.75
CA LEU A 95 8.90 -5.66 -3.04
C LEU A 95 8.11 -5.31 -1.77
N CYS A 96 7.78 -4.03 -1.59
CA CYS A 96 7.16 -3.50 -0.37
C CYS A 96 6.27 -2.29 -0.66
N ALA A 97 5.65 -1.79 0.41
CA ALA A 97 4.91 -0.53 0.49
C ALA A 97 3.93 -0.36 -0.68
N PRO A 98 2.87 -1.19 -0.69
CA PRO A 98 1.85 -1.14 -1.72
C PRO A 98 0.97 0.11 -1.56
N CYS A 99 0.62 0.72 -2.70
CA CYS A 99 -0.46 1.68 -2.84
C CYS A 99 -1.38 1.22 -3.95
N ALA A 100 -2.67 1.15 -3.72
CA ALA A 100 -3.63 0.66 -4.69
C ALA A 100 -4.70 1.71 -5.01
N LEU A 101 -5.11 1.77 -6.25
CA LEU A 101 -6.28 2.54 -6.68
C LEU A 101 -7.18 1.71 -7.58
N VAL A 102 -8.45 2.04 -7.60
CA VAL A 102 -9.42 1.43 -8.51
C VAL A 102 -9.70 2.41 -9.63
N ARG A 103 -9.55 1.94 -10.87
CA ARG A 103 -9.98 2.66 -12.06
C ARG A 103 -10.88 1.74 -12.87
N GLU A 104 -12.14 2.13 -13.05
CA GLU A 104 -13.16 1.26 -13.63
C GLU A 104 -13.24 -0.07 -12.86
N ASP A 105 -13.19 -1.21 -13.52
CA ASP A 105 -13.24 -2.55 -12.92
C ASP A 105 -11.85 -3.16 -12.69
N THR A 106 -10.82 -2.32 -12.56
CA THR A 106 -9.43 -2.75 -12.46
C THR A 106 -8.76 -2.14 -11.23
N VAL A 107 -8.07 -2.96 -10.46
CA VAL A 107 -7.16 -2.53 -9.40
C VAL A 107 -5.79 -2.28 -10.01
N HIS A 108 -5.26 -1.09 -9.82
CA HIS A 108 -3.89 -0.71 -10.13
C HIS A 108 -3.10 -0.67 -8.84
N LEU A 109 -2.04 -1.46 -8.74
CA LEU A 109 -1.18 -1.57 -7.58
C LEU A 109 0.18 -0.97 -7.92
N PHE A 110 0.57 0.04 -7.15
CA PHE A 110 1.93 0.58 -7.16
C PHE A 110 2.68 0.03 -5.96
N TYR A 111 3.93 -0.30 -6.13
CA TYR A 111 4.78 -0.85 -5.08
C TYR A 111 6.23 -0.51 -5.39
N GLN A 112 7.08 -0.59 -4.38
CA GLN A 112 8.50 -0.36 -4.57
C GLN A 112 9.27 -1.68 -4.69
N THR A 113 10.36 -1.68 -5.42
CA THR A 113 11.43 -2.66 -5.21
C THR A 113 12.06 -2.43 -3.84
N TYR A 114 12.58 -3.46 -3.21
CA TYR A 114 13.16 -3.35 -1.88
C TYR A 114 14.50 -4.09 -1.77
N GLY A 115 15.46 -3.45 -1.09
CA GLY A 115 16.79 -4.01 -0.85
C GLY A 115 17.83 -3.64 -1.89
N ASN A 116 17.52 -2.75 -2.85
CA ASN A 116 18.45 -2.27 -3.87
C ASN A 116 19.09 -0.92 -3.48
N GLY A 117 18.75 -0.36 -2.32
CA GLY A 117 19.29 0.90 -1.81
C GLY A 117 18.90 2.09 -2.70
N LYS A 118 19.89 2.80 -3.23
CA LYS A 118 19.66 3.95 -4.14
C LYS A 118 18.94 3.58 -5.45
N LYS A 119 18.83 2.29 -5.78
CA LYS A 119 18.18 1.80 -6.98
C LYS A 119 16.77 1.27 -6.73
N ASP A 120 16.22 1.43 -5.52
CA ASP A 120 14.83 1.11 -5.28
C ASP A 120 13.93 2.07 -6.08
N ALA A 121 12.91 1.55 -6.71
CA ALA A 121 12.10 2.22 -7.71
C ALA A 121 10.63 1.81 -7.60
N VAL A 122 9.74 2.63 -8.13
CA VAL A 122 8.30 2.34 -8.13
C VAL A 122 7.97 1.44 -9.32
N CYS A 123 7.27 0.36 -9.03
CA CYS A 123 6.70 -0.57 -9.98
C CYS A 123 5.18 -0.48 -10.01
N HIS A 124 4.57 -1.04 -11.04
CA HIS A 124 3.12 -1.09 -11.22
C HIS A 124 2.68 -2.48 -11.68
N ALA A 125 1.53 -2.91 -11.18
CA ALA A 125 0.81 -4.08 -11.67
C ALA A 125 -0.70 -3.79 -11.69
N TRP A 126 -1.48 -4.59 -12.41
CA TRP A 126 -2.92 -4.43 -12.47
C TRP A 126 -3.63 -5.78 -12.33
N SER A 127 -4.88 -5.73 -11.86
CA SER A 127 -5.71 -6.92 -11.61
C SER A 127 -7.18 -6.62 -11.81
N VAL A 128 -7.92 -7.56 -12.40
CA VAL A 128 -9.39 -7.50 -12.54
C VAL A 128 -10.12 -8.19 -11.38
N ASP A 129 -9.41 -8.93 -10.55
CA ASP A 129 -9.97 -9.62 -9.37
C ASP A 129 -9.41 -9.07 -8.04
N GLY A 130 -8.37 -8.23 -8.10
CA GLY A 130 -7.69 -7.64 -6.95
C GLY A 130 -6.75 -8.59 -6.21
N ILE A 131 -6.52 -9.80 -6.72
CA ILE A 131 -5.69 -10.84 -6.09
C ILE A 131 -4.56 -11.28 -7.02
N ASN A 132 -4.89 -11.55 -8.29
CA ASN A 132 -3.94 -12.01 -9.29
C ASN A 132 -3.50 -10.82 -10.15
N PHE A 133 -2.22 -10.45 -10.06
CA PHE A 133 -1.67 -9.25 -10.67
C PHE A 133 -0.79 -9.54 -11.87
N VAL A 134 -1.02 -8.79 -12.95
CA VAL A 134 -0.16 -8.74 -14.14
C VAL A 134 0.81 -7.56 -13.98
N ARG A 135 2.11 -7.82 -14.08
CA ARG A 135 3.15 -6.78 -14.01
C ARG A 135 3.11 -5.88 -15.24
N ASN A 136 3.28 -4.58 -15.03
CA ASN A 136 3.49 -3.64 -16.14
C ASN A 136 4.80 -4.00 -16.87
N ALA A 137 4.73 -4.12 -18.19
CA ALA A 137 5.87 -4.51 -19.03
C ALA A 137 7.02 -3.51 -18.97
N THR A 138 6.76 -2.25 -18.57
CA THR A 138 7.77 -1.18 -18.50
C THR A 138 8.36 -1.00 -17.10
N ASN A 139 8.08 -1.92 -16.17
CA ASN A 139 8.61 -1.85 -14.80
C ASN A 139 10.16 -1.81 -14.74
N PRO A 140 10.72 -1.04 -13.81
CA PRO A 140 10.09 -0.08 -12.92
C PRO A 140 9.45 1.06 -13.71
N VAL A 141 8.22 1.45 -13.34
CA VAL A 141 7.49 2.51 -14.07
C VAL A 141 7.97 3.91 -13.71
N TYR A 142 8.60 4.07 -12.54
CA TYR A 142 9.14 5.36 -12.17
C TYR A 142 10.46 5.25 -11.41
N VAL A 143 11.43 6.01 -11.89
CA VAL A 143 12.73 6.28 -11.27
C VAL A 143 12.96 7.79 -11.42
N PRO A 144 13.14 8.55 -10.33
CA PRO A 144 13.35 9.99 -10.43
C PRO A 144 14.71 10.31 -11.05
N THR A 145 14.74 11.29 -11.94
CA THR A 145 15.93 11.66 -12.71
C THR A 145 16.47 13.05 -12.40
N ALA A 146 15.73 13.85 -11.63
CA ALA A 146 16.12 15.21 -11.30
C ALA A 146 17.38 15.26 -10.41
N THR A 147 18.19 16.29 -10.59
CA THR A 147 19.48 16.42 -9.91
C THR A 147 19.41 16.68 -8.39
N TRP A 148 18.24 17.06 -7.87
CA TRP A 148 18.00 17.30 -6.47
C TRP A 148 17.79 16.03 -5.62
N ASN A 149 17.69 14.87 -6.27
CA ASN A 149 17.46 13.58 -5.61
C ASN A 149 18.54 12.55 -5.91
N CYS A 150 18.56 11.45 -5.15
CA CYS A 150 19.57 10.39 -5.29
C CYS A 150 19.21 9.30 -6.30
N GLY A 151 18.09 9.42 -7.04
CA GLY A 151 17.61 8.42 -7.99
C GLY A 151 16.75 7.32 -7.40
N ARG A 152 16.44 7.37 -6.10
CA ARG A 152 15.58 6.42 -5.40
C ARG A 152 14.12 6.90 -5.38
N ALA A 153 13.15 5.98 -5.56
CA ALA A 153 11.74 6.25 -5.30
C ALA A 153 11.12 5.10 -4.49
N ILE A 154 10.58 5.42 -3.33
CA ILE A 154 9.95 4.48 -2.40
C ILE A 154 8.67 5.06 -1.81
N ASP A 155 7.88 4.23 -1.12
CA ASP A 155 6.68 4.62 -0.37
C ASP A 155 5.72 5.44 -1.23
N ALA A 156 5.41 4.92 -2.43
CA ALA A 156 4.60 5.62 -3.41
C ALA A 156 3.15 5.74 -2.97
N GLU A 157 2.57 6.93 -3.13
CA GLU A 157 1.15 7.20 -3.01
C GLU A 157 0.64 7.81 -4.31
N VAL A 158 -0.39 7.21 -4.92
CA VAL A 158 -0.94 7.69 -6.20
C VAL A 158 -2.36 8.23 -6.00
N VAL A 159 -2.55 9.50 -6.32
CA VAL A 159 -3.81 10.22 -6.15
C VAL A 159 -4.32 10.71 -7.51
N PHE A 160 -5.61 10.51 -7.79
CA PHE A 160 -6.27 11.10 -8.96
C PHE A 160 -6.92 12.43 -8.59
N CYS A 161 -6.55 13.50 -9.27
CA CYS A 161 -7.11 14.82 -9.07
C CYS A 161 -7.07 15.63 -10.37
N ARG A 162 -8.19 16.32 -10.73
CA ARG A 162 -8.28 17.21 -11.89
C ARG A 162 -7.72 16.61 -13.18
N ASP A 163 -8.21 15.41 -13.51
CA ASP A 163 -7.82 14.64 -14.72
C ASP A 163 -6.34 14.27 -14.82
N LYS A 164 -5.65 14.21 -13.70
CA LYS A 164 -4.26 13.77 -13.60
C LYS A 164 -4.06 12.80 -12.44
N TYR A 165 -3.08 11.93 -12.57
CA TYR A 165 -2.53 11.12 -11.50
C TYR A 165 -1.26 11.77 -10.98
N TYR A 166 -1.17 11.90 -9.67
CA TYR A 166 0.00 12.41 -8.95
C TYR A 166 0.60 11.25 -8.16
N LEU A 167 1.83 10.90 -8.48
CA LEU A 167 2.61 9.89 -7.77
C LEU A 167 3.57 10.63 -6.83
N TYR A 168 3.23 10.64 -5.55
CA TYR A 168 4.13 11.09 -4.49
C TYR A 168 5.05 9.95 -4.10
N TYR A 169 6.30 10.25 -3.83
CA TYR A 169 7.29 9.25 -3.45
C TYR A 169 8.31 9.83 -2.46
N ALA A 170 8.79 8.98 -1.55
CA ALA A 170 9.93 9.35 -0.71
C ALA A 170 11.24 9.08 -1.45
N THR A 171 12.18 10.01 -1.31
CA THR A 171 13.53 9.93 -1.85
C THR A 171 14.52 10.57 -0.88
N ARG A 172 15.77 10.70 -1.28
CA ARG A 172 16.79 11.44 -0.53
C ARG A 172 17.51 12.45 -1.40
N THR A 173 18.15 13.42 -0.76
CA THR A 173 19.11 14.33 -1.41
C THR A 173 20.24 13.54 -2.06
N PRO A 174 20.98 14.13 -3.04
CA PRO A 174 22.04 13.43 -3.79
C PRO A 174 23.13 12.83 -2.91
N ASP A 175 23.45 13.50 -1.80
CA ASP A 175 24.40 13.05 -0.77
C ASP A 175 23.84 11.96 0.16
N TYR A 176 22.55 11.61 -0.02
CA TYR A 176 21.82 10.62 0.77
C TYR A 176 21.57 11.02 2.23
N SER A 177 21.84 12.24 2.62
CA SER A 177 21.75 12.71 4.02
C SER A 177 20.31 12.99 4.48
N THR A 178 19.48 13.60 3.60
CA THR A 178 18.15 14.10 3.97
C THR A 178 17.07 13.38 3.19
N GLN A 179 16.02 12.93 3.90
CA GLN A 179 14.84 12.34 3.28
C GLN A 179 13.87 13.46 2.86
N VAL A 180 13.38 13.38 1.63
CA VAL A 180 12.50 14.39 1.02
C VAL A 180 11.42 13.70 0.21
N ILE A 181 10.39 14.45 -0.18
CA ILE A 181 9.27 13.95 -1.00
C ILE A 181 9.36 14.58 -2.38
N GLY A 182 9.18 13.75 -3.41
CA GLY A 182 9.00 14.17 -4.79
C GLY A 182 7.59 13.85 -5.29
N VAL A 183 7.25 14.39 -6.45
CA VAL A 183 5.99 14.12 -7.15
C VAL A 183 6.25 13.98 -8.64
N ALA A 184 5.62 12.98 -9.25
CA ALA A 184 5.55 12.83 -10.71
C ALA A 184 4.08 12.83 -11.14
N VAL A 185 3.83 13.25 -12.38
CA VAL A 185 2.45 13.45 -12.89
C VAL A 185 2.24 12.66 -14.16
N ALA A 186 1.07 12.02 -14.28
CA ALA A 186 0.60 11.38 -15.51
C ALA A 186 -0.83 11.83 -15.84
N GLY A 187 -1.16 11.88 -17.13
CA GLY A 187 -2.50 12.26 -17.58
C GLY A 187 -3.55 11.17 -17.31
N LYS A 188 -4.84 11.54 -17.31
CA LYS A 188 -6.00 10.65 -17.05
C LYS A 188 -6.01 9.37 -17.90
N GLY A 189 -5.64 9.47 -19.20
CA GLY A 189 -5.61 8.33 -20.11
C GLY A 189 -4.34 7.47 -20.03
N THR A 190 -3.53 7.64 -18.97
CA THR A 190 -2.27 6.92 -18.81
C THR A 190 -2.49 5.40 -18.71
N SER A 191 -1.57 4.63 -19.30
CA SER A 191 -1.40 3.18 -19.05
C SER A 191 -0.51 2.91 -17.84
N PHE A 192 -0.05 3.97 -17.16
CA PHE A 192 0.95 3.91 -16.09
C PHE A 192 2.30 3.32 -16.51
N ASN A 193 2.59 3.34 -17.79
CA ASN A 193 3.91 2.97 -18.30
C ASN A 193 4.96 4.02 -17.92
N ARG A 194 6.23 3.61 -17.96
CA ARG A 194 7.36 4.46 -17.56
C ARG A 194 7.38 5.83 -18.27
N GLU A 195 7.11 5.86 -19.56
CA GLU A 195 7.15 7.08 -20.38
C GLU A 195 6.02 8.07 -20.09
N THR A 196 4.99 7.65 -19.35
CA THR A 196 3.83 8.50 -19.06
C THR A 196 4.03 9.42 -17.85
N TRP A 197 4.98 9.10 -16.97
CA TRP A 197 5.29 9.90 -15.79
C TRP A 197 6.26 11.04 -16.13
N LYS A 198 5.97 12.22 -15.60
CA LYS A 198 6.77 13.44 -15.75
C LYS A 198 7.06 14.03 -14.37
N ASP A 199 8.30 14.44 -14.14
CA ASP A 199 8.74 15.20 -12.97
C ASP A 199 8.22 16.65 -13.01
#